data_174a1da639795bc6b45dfdd86e40a314
#
_entry.id   174a1da639795bc6b45dfdd86e40a314
#
_cell.length_a   1.000
_cell.length_b   1.000
_cell.length_c   1.000
_cell.angle_alpha   90.00
_cell.angle_beta   90.00
_cell.angle_gamma   90.00
#
_symmetry.space_group_name_H-M   'P 1'
#
loop_
_entity.id
_entity.type
_entity.pdbx_description
1 polymer ?
#
loop_
_entity_poly.entity_id
_entity_poly.type
_entity_poly.pdbx_seq_one_letter_code
_entity_poly.pdbx_strand_id
1 'polypeptide(L)'
;MQGSNIVAQEFDILILGGGSAGYSAAIRARQLGFTVGLIEKEKVGGTCLHTGCIPTKAYLHAAELAEEAREASKVGVNAVLQSIEMGKVRDYKDNIVSGKFKGLAGLLKMKGVEVIPGEGKLTAQDTITVGGVEYKGKNIILASGSVSKTFGLPIEGRVLTSTEALEMDYLPKSAIVLGGGVIGCEFASMWNAMGVDVTIIEGLPNLVPNEDPAIIKVLERAFKKRGIKFNTGTLFEKVEQDANGAKVTLADGKVFEAEIVLVAVGRGPNTANMGYEEQGIPMDRGFVLANERLHTGVGNIYAIGDIVPGVQLAHRGYQQGIFVAEEIAGLNPTIVEDINIPKVTFCDPEIASVGYSEPKAKEKFGAENVETAEYNLAGNGKSSILGATGIVKVVRQKDGPIVGVHAIGKRMGEQIGEAQMWVAWEAFPEDVAKFIHAHPTQNESLGEAAMVLNGTPLHSA
;
A
#
# COMPACT_ATOMS: atom_id res chain seq x y z
N MET A 1 -8.01 49.61 -18.10
CA MET A 1 -7.97 48.18 -18.34
C MET A 1 -9.14 47.59 -17.57
N GLN A 2 -10.19 47.16 -18.27
CA GLN A 2 -11.33 46.50 -17.64
C GLN A 2 -10.87 45.09 -17.19
N GLY A 3 -10.82 44.88 -15.87
CA GLY A 3 -10.66 43.54 -15.35
C GLY A 3 -11.86 42.71 -15.80
N SER A 4 -11.61 41.70 -16.63
CA SER A 4 -12.62 40.69 -16.90
C SER A 4 -12.91 40.00 -15.55
N ASN A 5 -14.11 40.20 -15.02
CA ASN A 5 -14.64 39.36 -13.94
C ASN A 5 -14.62 37.91 -14.46
N ILE A 6 -13.60 37.15 -14.13
CA ILE A 6 -13.60 35.72 -14.34
C ILE A 6 -14.65 35.19 -13.37
N VAL A 7 -15.82 34.81 -13.90
CA VAL A 7 -16.87 34.18 -13.10
C VAL A 7 -16.29 32.85 -12.62
N ALA A 8 -16.26 32.62 -11.31
CA ALA A 8 -15.82 31.36 -10.74
C ALA A 8 -16.69 30.24 -11.31
N GLN A 9 -16.03 29.18 -11.82
CA GLN A 9 -16.75 27.99 -12.28
C GLN A 9 -17.25 27.21 -11.06
N GLU A 10 -18.54 26.83 -11.09
CA GLU A 10 -19.20 26.18 -9.96
C GLU A 10 -19.49 24.69 -10.23
N PHE A 11 -19.32 23.85 -9.22
CA PHE A 11 -19.59 22.41 -9.25
C PHE A 11 -20.42 21.99 -8.04
N ASP A 12 -21.17 20.91 -8.17
CA ASP A 12 -21.81 20.28 -7.01
C ASP A 12 -20.77 19.68 -6.07
N ILE A 13 -19.69 19.10 -6.65
CA ILE A 13 -18.56 18.53 -5.90
C ILE A 13 -17.26 18.98 -6.56
N LEU A 14 -16.38 19.59 -5.77
CA LEU A 14 -15.03 19.99 -6.20
C LEU A 14 -14.02 19.17 -5.39
N ILE A 15 -13.10 18.48 -6.10
CA ILE A 15 -12.16 17.53 -5.50
C ILE A 15 -10.75 18.04 -5.69
N LEU A 16 -9.96 18.07 -4.61
CA LEU A 16 -8.55 18.45 -4.62
C LEU A 16 -7.66 17.20 -4.50
N GLY A 17 -7.06 16.82 -5.63
CA GLY A 17 -6.21 15.66 -5.80
C GLY A 17 -6.87 14.55 -6.63
N GLY A 18 -6.23 14.18 -7.75
CA GLY A 18 -6.70 13.18 -8.71
C GLY A 18 -6.11 11.77 -8.49
N GLY A 19 -5.61 11.48 -7.28
CA GLY A 19 -5.15 10.15 -6.88
C GLY A 19 -6.29 9.15 -6.69
N SER A 20 -5.97 7.96 -6.16
CA SER A 20 -6.91 6.82 -5.99
C SER A 20 -8.22 7.24 -5.33
N ALA A 21 -8.17 8.00 -4.26
CA ALA A 21 -9.35 8.45 -3.54
C ALA A 21 -10.15 9.50 -4.34
N GLY A 22 -9.44 10.49 -4.93
CA GLY A 22 -10.11 11.59 -5.64
C GLY A 22 -10.79 11.14 -6.92
N TYR A 23 -10.14 10.34 -7.77
CA TYR A 23 -10.80 9.92 -9.00
C TYR A 23 -11.95 8.93 -8.77
N SER A 24 -11.88 8.09 -7.74
CA SER A 24 -13.00 7.20 -7.40
C SER A 24 -14.21 8.00 -6.90
N ALA A 25 -13.98 9.02 -6.06
CA ALA A 25 -15.02 9.95 -5.67
C ALA A 25 -15.64 10.67 -6.89
N ALA A 26 -14.80 11.16 -7.83
CA ALA A 26 -15.25 11.84 -9.03
C ALA A 26 -16.13 10.95 -9.92
N ILE A 27 -15.70 9.71 -10.17
CA ILE A 27 -16.45 8.74 -10.97
C ILE A 27 -17.78 8.41 -10.31
N ARG A 28 -17.79 8.13 -9.00
CA ARG A 28 -19.01 7.79 -8.29
C ARG A 28 -19.98 8.98 -8.22
N ALA A 29 -19.49 10.17 -7.95
CA ALA A 29 -20.30 11.38 -7.93
C ALA A 29 -20.97 11.65 -9.32
N ARG A 30 -20.25 11.45 -10.42
CA ARG A 30 -20.82 11.53 -11.77
C ARG A 30 -21.90 10.48 -12.03
N GLN A 31 -21.74 9.25 -11.52
CA GLN A 31 -22.77 8.22 -11.61
C GLN A 31 -24.05 8.59 -10.84
N LEU A 32 -23.90 9.39 -9.80
CA LEU A 32 -25.02 9.89 -8.97
C LEU A 32 -25.62 11.21 -9.51
N GLY A 33 -25.13 11.72 -10.65
CA GLY A 33 -25.71 12.88 -11.35
C GLY A 33 -25.11 14.23 -10.97
N PHE A 34 -24.10 14.30 -10.09
CA PHE A 34 -23.45 15.55 -9.70
C PHE A 34 -22.56 16.13 -10.81
N THR A 35 -22.42 17.43 -10.88
CA THR A 35 -21.35 18.10 -11.62
C THR A 35 -20.07 18.04 -10.80
N VAL A 36 -18.93 17.66 -11.44
CA VAL A 36 -17.67 17.38 -10.72
C VAL A 36 -16.49 18.07 -11.37
N GLY A 37 -15.77 18.89 -10.60
CA GLY A 37 -14.44 19.40 -10.89
C GLY A 37 -13.39 18.59 -10.12
N LEU A 38 -12.35 18.12 -10.80
CA LEU A 38 -11.24 17.37 -10.22
C LEU A 38 -9.92 18.10 -10.48
N ILE A 39 -9.36 18.70 -9.44
CA ILE A 39 -8.10 19.46 -9.51
C ILE A 39 -6.93 18.50 -9.31
N GLU A 40 -6.00 18.47 -10.26
CA GLU A 40 -4.81 17.63 -10.20
C GLU A 40 -3.58 18.39 -10.73
N LYS A 41 -2.51 18.43 -9.95
CA LYS A 41 -1.31 19.21 -10.29
C LYS A 41 -0.40 18.52 -11.31
N GLU A 42 -0.44 17.19 -11.39
CA GLU A 42 0.43 16.39 -12.27
C GLU A 42 -0.43 15.57 -13.26
N LYS A 43 -0.74 14.34 -12.85
CA LYS A 43 -1.51 13.40 -13.66
C LYS A 43 -2.51 12.63 -12.81
N VAL A 44 -3.74 12.50 -13.31
CA VAL A 44 -4.73 11.64 -12.65
C VAL A 44 -4.22 10.22 -12.47
N GLY A 45 -4.56 9.60 -11.34
CA GLY A 45 -4.03 8.31 -10.91
C GLY A 45 -3.08 8.40 -9.71
N GLY A 46 -2.43 9.57 -9.53
CA GLY A 46 -1.59 9.90 -8.37
C GLY A 46 -0.44 8.91 -8.14
N THR A 47 0.05 8.87 -6.91
CA THR A 47 1.20 8.06 -6.49
C THR A 47 1.05 6.59 -6.88
N CYS A 48 -0.09 5.97 -6.62
CA CYS A 48 -0.28 4.54 -6.87
C CYS A 48 -0.03 4.16 -8.34
N LEU A 49 -0.55 4.95 -9.28
CA LEU A 49 -0.42 4.67 -10.70
C LEU A 49 0.96 5.03 -11.25
N HIS A 50 1.54 6.16 -10.82
CA HIS A 50 2.71 6.73 -11.48
C HIS A 50 4.04 6.42 -10.80
N THR A 51 4.08 6.40 -9.46
CA THR A 51 5.32 6.31 -8.67
C THR A 51 5.24 5.35 -7.48
N GLY A 52 4.23 4.46 -7.45
CA GLY A 52 3.97 3.57 -6.32
C GLY A 52 3.58 2.16 -6.74
N CYS A 53 2.32 1.78 -6.50
CA CYS A 53 1.84 0.40 -6.62
C CYS A 53 2.11 -0.23 -7.98
N ILE A 54 1.65 0.41 -9.06
CA ILE A 54 1.70 -0.19 -10.40
C ILE A 54 3.14 -0.34 -10.90
N PRO A 55 3.99 0.72 -10.89
CA PRO A 55 5.37 0.57 -11.32
C PRO A 55 6.18 -0.42 -10.45
N THR A 56 5.98 -0.41 -9.12
CA THR A 56 6.67 -1.36 -8.23
C THR A 56 6.30 -2.80 -8.55
N LYS A 57 5.01 -3.10 -8.77
CA LYS A 57 4.56 -4.47 -9.09
C LYS A 57 5.01 -4.92 -10.47
N ALA A 58 5.17 -4.02 -11.43
CA ALA A 58 5.80 -4.32 -12.72
C ALA A 58 7.27 -4.74 -12.55
N TYR A 59 8.03 -4.05 -11.71
CA TYR A 59 9.41 -4.42 -11.39
C TYR A 59 9.50 -5.73 -10.60
N LEU A 60 8.62 -5.94 -9.61
CA LEU A 60 8.54 -7.20 -8.86
C LEU A 60 8.25 -8.39 -9.77
N HIS A 61 7.37 -8.23 -10.76
CA HIS A 61 7.13 -9.28 -11.75
C HIS A 61 8.38 -9.59 -12.60
N ALA A 62 9.11 -8.57 -13.03
CA ALA A 62 10.38 -8.79 -13.74
C ALA A 62 11.42 -9.49 -12.85
N ALA A 63 11.45 -9.17 -11.56
CA ALA A 63 12.32 -9.82 -10.57
C ALA A 63 11.94 -11.29 -10.34
N GLU A 64 10.65 -11.60 -10.26
CA GLU A 64 10.13 -12.97 -10.17
C GLU A 64 10.58 -13.81 -11.37
N LEU A 65 10.42 -13.29 -12.59
CA LEU A 65 10.89 -13.97 -13.82
C LEU A 65 12.39 -14.23 -13.80
N ALA A 66 13.20 -13.29 -13.32
CA ALA A 66 14.64 -13.45 -13.22
C ALA A 66 15.02 -14.55 -12.21
N GLU A 67 14.32 -14.64 -11.09
CA GLU A 67 14.52 -15.68 -10.07
C GLU A 67 14.06 -17.04 -10.59
N GLU A 68 12.88 -17.14 -11.21
CA GLU A 68 12.35 -18.36 -11.81
C GLU A 68 13.31 -18.92 -12.88
N ALA A 69 13.89 -18.05 -13.71
CA ALA A 69 14.88 -18.48 -14.71
C ALA A 69 16.15 -19.09 -14.08
N ARG A 70 16.63 -18.55 -12.94
CA ARG A 70 17.77 -19.13 -12.22
C ARG A 70 17.44 -20.45 -11.54
N GLU A 71 16.21 -20.61 -11.08
CA GLU A 71 15.76 -21.76 -10.31
C GLU A 71 15.12 -22.87 -11.16
N ALA A 72 14.89 -22.62 -12.46
CA ALA A 72 14.20 -23.52 -13.38
C ALA A 72 14.79 -24.96 -13.42
N SER A 73 16.11 -25.10 -13.23
CA SER A 73 16.78 -26.41 -13.19
C SER A 73 16.31 -27.29 -12.04
N LYS A 74 15.79 -26.73 -10.94
CA LYS A 74 15.23 -27.47 -9.81
C LYS A 74 14.02 -28.31 -10.20
N VAL A 75 13.31 -27.89 -11.25
CA VAL A 75 12.13 -28.60 -11.79
C VAL A 75 12.42 -29.25 -13.15
N GLY A 76 13.70 -29.39 -13.52
CA GLY A 76 14.13 -30.05 -14.74
C GLY A 76 14.09 -29.18 -16.00
N VAL A 77 13.86 -27.88 -15.87
CA VAL A 77 13.87 -26.94 -17.02
C VAL A 77 15.23 -26.25 -17.06
N ASN A 78 16.00 -26.50 -18.14
CA ASN A 78 17.31 -25.87 -18.34
C ASN A 78 17.13 -24.47 -18.93
N ALA A 79 17.12 -23.47 -18.07
CA ALA A 79 17.11 -22.06 -18.46
C ALA A 79 18.39 -21.36 -17.96
N VAL A 80 18.84 -20.34 -18.68
CA VAL A 80 19.99 -19.52 -18.31
C VAL A 80 19.58 -18.04 -18.33
N LEU A 81 19.63 -17.39 -17.19
CA LEU A 81 19.51 -15.94 -17.13
C LEU A 81 20.83 -15.32 -17.63
N GLN A 82 20.84 -14.78 -18.85
CA GLN A 82 22.02 -14.16 -19.43
C GLN A 82 22.27 -12.77 -18.84
N SER A 83 21.21 -11.93 -18.78
CA SER A 83 21.28 -10.56 -18.27
C SER A 83 19.89 -10.05 -17.88
N ILE A 84 19.86 -8.97 -17.12
CA ILE A 84 18.66 -8.16 -16.89
C ILE A 84 18.91 -6.79 -17.52
N GLU A 85 18.17 -6.48 -18.57
CA GLU A 85 18.27 -5.21 -19.30
C GLU A 85 17.34 -4.18 -18.65
N MET A 86 17.83 -3.44 -17.64
CA MET A 86 17.01 -2.52 -16.85
C MET A 86 16.30 -1.45 -17.69
N GLY A 87 16.91 -0.99 -18.78
CA GLY A 87 16.22 -0.09 -19.72
C GLY A 87 14.94 -0.71 -20.28
N LYS A 88 14.95 -2.01 -20.64
CA LYS A 88 13.74 -2.71 -21.11
C LYS A 88 12.74 -2.99 -19.99
N VAL A 89 13.21 -3.26 -18.78
CA VAL A 89 12.34 -3.40 -17.60
C VAL A 89 11.64 -2.08 -17.31
N ARG A 90 12.34 -0.95 -17.41
CA ARG A 90 11.76 0.37 -17.31
C ARG A 90 10.72 0.62 -18.41
N ASP A 91 11.05 0.34 -19.67
CA ASP A 91 10.12 0.50 -20.80
C ASP A 91 8.85 -0.36 -20.60
N TYR A 92 8.99 -1.57 -20.09
CA TYR A 92 7.85 -2.45 -19.72
C TYR A 92 6.96 -1.77 -18.67
N LYS A 93 7.54 -1.28 -17.56
CA LYS A 93 6.84 -0.52 -16.54
C LYS A 93 6.15 0.72 -17.12
N ASP A 94 6.86 1.52 -17.94
CA ASP A 94 6.35 2.76 -18.52
C ASP A 94 5.17 2.52 -19.47
N ASN A 95 5.21 1.45 -20.25
CA ASN A 95 4.11 1.05 -21.14
C ASN A 95 2.85 0.70 -20.32
N ILE A 96 2.99 -0.02 -19.21
CA ILE A 96 1.86 -0.35 -18.31
C ILE A 96 1.27 0.93 -17.71
N VAL A 97 2.12 1.78 -17.12
CA VAL A 97 1.71 3.03 -16.48
C VAL A 97 1.01 3.94 -17.50
N SER A 98 1.62 4.13 -18.68
CA SER A 98 1.05 4.95 -19.75
C SER A 98 -0.30 4.42 -20.24
N GLY A 99 -0.43 3.12 -20.43
CA GLY A 99 -1.69 2.47 -20.82
C GLY A 99 -2.80 2.68 -19.80
N LYS A 100 -2.48 2.48 -18.51
CA LYS A 100 -3.43 2.69 -17.42
C LYS A 100 -3.82 4.17 -17.26
N PHE A 101 -2.86 5.09 -17.40
CA PHE A 101 -3.13 6.53 -17.36
C PHE A 101 -4.06 6.95 -18.49
N LYS A 102 -3.79 6.55 -19.74
CA LYS A 102 -4.65 6.85 -20.90
C LYS A 102 -6.08 6.33 -20.70
N GLY A 103 -6.19 5.10 -20.18
CA GLY A 103 -7.49 4.49 -19.87
C GLY A 103 -8.26 5.28 -18.81
N LEU A 104 -7.61 5.67 -17.70
CA LEU A 104 -8.23 6.45 -16.64
C LEU A 104 -8.63 7.84 -17.11
N ALA A 105 -7.76 8.57 -17.81
CA ALA A 105 -8.07 9.89 -18.37
C ALA A 105 -9.24 9.82 -19.34
N GLY A 106 -9.28 8.81 -20.22
CA GLY A 106 -10.39 8.54 -21.11
C GLY A 106 -11.71 8.26 -20.38
N LEU A 107 -11.65 7.46 -19.30
CA LEU A 107 -12.82 7.16 -18.47
C LEU A 107 -13.37 8.40 -17.78
N LEU A 108 -12.52 9.23 -17.16
CA LEU A 108 -12.92 10.48 -16.51
C LEU A 108 -13.61 11.42 -17.51
N LYS A 109 -13.02 11.58 -18.70
CA LYS A 109 -13.62 12.39 -19.78
C LYS A 109 -14.98 11.83 -20.22
N MET A 110 -15.08 10.52 -20.44
CA MET A 110 -16.33 9.86 -20.86
C MET A 110 -17.42 10.00 -19.80
N LYS A 111 -17.06 9.99 -18.50
CA LYS A 111 -17.99 10.23 -17.39
C LYS A 111 -18.35 11.70 -17.21
N GLY A 112 -17.72 12.63 -17.94
CA GLY A 112 -17.96 14.06 -17.82
C GLY A 112 -17.38 14.69 -16.54
N VAL A 113 -16.30 14.11 -16.01
CA VAL A 113 -15.49 14.77 -14.97
C VAL A 113 -14.66 15.86 -15.61
N GLU A 114 -14.75 17.07 -15.10
CA GLU A 114 -13.88 18.17 -15.54
C GLU A 114 -12.56 18.11 -14.78
N VAL A 115 -11.50 17.71 -15.46
CA VAL A 115 -10.15 17.68 -14.88
C VAL A 115 -9.51 19.05 -15.05
N ILE A 116 -9.20 19.70 -13.92
CA ILE A 116 -8.61 21.03 -13.84
C ILE A 116 -7.12 20.87 -13.52
N PRO A 117 -6.21 21.12 -14.48
CA PRO A 117 -4.78 20.97 -14.26
C PRO A 117 -4.22 22.12 -13.43
N GLY A 118 -3.41 21.80 -12.42
CA GLY A 118 -2.68 22.78 -11.62
C GLY A 118 -2.72 22.49 -10.13
N GLU A 119 -1.85 23.19 -9.41
CA GLU A 119 -1.77 23.11 -7.96
C GLU A 119 -2.89 23.93 -7.31
N GLY A 120 -3.79 23.24 -6.61
CA GLY A 120 -4.92 23.85 -5.94
C GLY A 120 -4.62 24.19 -4.49
N LYS A 121 -5.15 25.32 -4.01
CA LYS A 121 -5.13 25.71 -2.60
C LYS A 121 -6.55 26.05 -2.14
N LEU A 122 -6.97 25.51 -1.00
CA LEU A 122 -8.24 25.84 -0.35
C LEU A 122 -8.16 27.28 0.16
N THR A 123 -8.89 28.20 -0.46
CA THR A 123 -8.86 29.64 -0.13
C THR A 123 -10.11 30.15 0.57
N ALA A 124 -11.21 29.38 0.50
CA ALA A 124 -12.40 29.53 1.32
C ALA A 124 -13.05 28.15 1.54
N GLN A 125 -14.05 28.05 2.41
CA GLN A 125 -14.72 26.78 2.72
C GLN A 125 -15.46 26.15 1.52
N ASP A 126 -15.72 26.93 0.49
CA ASP A 126 -16.37 26.51 -0.76
C ASP A 126 -15.48 26.73 -2.00
N THR A 127 -14.24 27.22 -1.83
CA THR A 127 -13.42 27.72 -2.96
C THR A 127 -12.01 27.12 -2.92
N ILE A 128 -11.59 26.60 -4.08
CA ILE A 128 -10.20 26.20 -4.34
C ILE A 128 -9.66 27.09 -5.46
N THR A 129 -8.49 27.70 -5.23
CA THR A 129 -7.80 28.54 -6.22
C THR A 129 -6.70 27.74 -6.90
N VAL A 130 -6.65 27.80 -8.24
CA VAL A 130 -5.63 27.16 -9.08
C VAL A 130 -5.05 28.23 -10.02
N GLY A 131 -3.76 28.55 -9.90
CA GLY A 131 -3.11 29.53 -10.78
C GLY A 131 -3.78 30.91 -10.76
N GLY A 132 -4.40 31.32 -9.67
CA GLY A 132 -5.13 32.57 -9.52
C GLY A 132 -6.58 32.54 -10.01
N VAL A 133 -7.07 31.41 -10.51
CA VAL A 133 -8.47 31.20 -10.89
C VAL A 133 -9.22 30.51 -9.75
N GLU A 134 -10.38 31.03 -9.40
CA GLU A 134 -11.24 30.46 -8.36
C GLU A 134 -12.24 29.46 -8.94
N TYR A 135 -12.35 28.31 -8.28
CA TYR A 135 -13.34 27.27 -8.54
C TYR A 135 -14.16 27.05 -7.29
N LYS A 136 -15.47 26.96 -7.43
CA LYS A 136 -16.39 26.78 -6.30
C LYS A 136 -17.03 25.40 -6.32
N GLY A 137 -17.21 24.83 -5.12
CA GLY A 137 -17.93 23.58 -4.92
C GLY A 137 -18.97 23.70 -3.81
N LYS A 138 -20.18 23.23 -4.04
CA LYS A 138 -21.17 23.09 -2.96
C LYS A 138 -20.66 22.13 -1.87
N ASN A 139 -19.87 21.14 -2.28
CA ASN A 139 -19.15 20.22 -1.42
C ASN A 139 -17.69 20.15 -1.87
N ILE A 140 -16.76 20.13 -0.94
CA ILE A 140 -15.33 20.00 -1.18
C ILE A 140 -14.85 18.63 -0.69
N ILE A 141 -14.07 17.93 -1.51
CA ILE A 141 -13.39 16.69 -1.10
C ILE A 141 -11.87 16.90 -1.18
N LEU A 142 -11.21 16.83 -0.03
CA LEU A 142 -9.76 16.91 0.09
C LEU A 142 -9.16 15.51 -0.07
N ALA A 143 -8.32 15.30 -1.08
CA ALA A 143 -7.73 14.01 -1.46
C ALA A 143 -6.29 14.16 -1.95
N SER A 144 -5.52 15.06 -1.34
CA SER A 144 -4.17 15.46 -1.79
C SER A 144 -3.07 14.40 -1.58
N GLY A 145 -3.40 13.27 -0.93
CA GLY A 145 -2.55 12.09 -0.88
C GLY A 145 -1.38 12.19 0.11
N SER A 146 -0.25 11.54 -0.24
CA SER A 146 0.92 11.47 0.64
C SER A 146 2.23 11.68 -0.11
N VAL A 147 3.28 12.01 0.65
CA VAL A 147 4.66 12.17 0.19
C VAL A 147 5.60 11.26 0.96
N SER A 148 6.73 10.87 0.36
CA SER A 148 7.76 10.09 1.05
C SER A 148 8.37 10.91 2.17
N LYS A 149 8.53 10.30 3.36
CA LYS A 149 9.29 10.88 4.46
C LYS A 149 10.79 10.67 4.19
N THR A 150 11.58 11.70 4.40
CA THR A 150 13.04 11.64 4.21
C THR A 150 13.83 11.91 5.48
N PHE A 151 13.16 12.31 6.58
CA PHE A 151 13.81 12.80 7.82
C PHE A 151 14.89 13.87 7.57
N GLY A 152 14.65 14.72 6.57
CA GLY A 152 15.57 15.81 6.22
C GLY A 152 16.77 15.39 5.38
N LEU A 153 16.87 14.12 4.98
CA LEU A 153 17.92 13.69 4.06
C LEU A 153 17.69 14.31 2.67
N PRO A 154 18.74 14.87 2.04
CA PRO A 154 18.67 15.31 0.66
C PRO A 154 18.51 14.07 -0.26
N ILE A 155 17.54 14.14 -1.15
CA ILE A 155 17.29 13.08 -2.14
C ILE A 155 17.97 13.51 -3.43
N GLU A 156 19.19 13.04 -3.59
CA GLU A 156 20.05 13.35 -4.74
C GLU A 156 21.17 12.32 -4.87
N GLY A 157 21.76 12.22 -6.05
CA GLY A 157 22.91 11.37 -6.32
C GLY A 157 22.63 9.89 -6.02
N ARG A 158 23.19 9.39 -4.91
CA ARG A 158 23.09 7.97 -4.51
C ARG A 158 22.03 7.73 -3.41
N VAL A 159 21.38 8.79 -2.94
CA VAL A 159 20.31 8.73 -1.94
C VAL A 159 18.98 8.96 -2.62
N LEU A 160 18.15 7.94 -2.67
CA LEU A 160 16.93 7.86 -3.46
C LEU A 160 15.72 7.57 -2.58
N THR A 161 14.55 8.03 -2.99
CA THR A 161 13.27 7.44 -2.53
C THR A 161 12.81 6.37 -3.51
N SER A 162 11.65 5.75 -3.25
CA SER A 162 11.04 4.80 -4.19
C SER A 162 10.73 5.43 -5.56
N THR A 163 10.50 6.73 -5.61
CA THR A 163 10.22 7.45 -6.86
C THR A 163 11.42 7.43 -7.80
N GLU A 164 12.59 7.85 -7.31
CA GLU A 164 13.82 7.87 -8.10
C GLU A 164 14.31 6.44 -8.40
N ALA A 165 14.15 5.53 -7.44
CA ALA A 165 14.55 4.14 -7.61
C ALA A 165 13.75 3.42 -8.72
N LEU A 166 12.50 3.78 -8.97
CA LEU A 166 11.67 3.26 -10.06
C LEU A 166 12.04 3.85 -11.45
N GLU A 167 12.88 4.86 -11.50
CA GLU A 167 13.38 5.46 -12.76
C GLU A 167 14.81 5.02 -13.13
N MET A 168 15.44 4.19 -12.29
CA MET A 168 16.79 3.67 -12.56
C MET A 168 16.81 2.81 -13.84
N ASP A 169 17.85 2.99 -14.64
CA ASP A 169 18.09 2.21 -15.87
C ASP A 169 19.26 1.23 -15.72
N TYR A 170 19.76 1.05 -14.51
CA TYR A 170 20.81 0.10 -14.14
C TYR A 170 20.49 -0.58 -12.81
N LEU A 171 21.16 -1.72 -12.57
CA LEU A 171 21.13 -2.39 -11.26
C LEU A 171 22.39 -2.01 -10.48
N PRO A 172 22.26 -1.50 -9.24
CA PRO A 172 23.40 -1.27 -8.38
C PRO A 172 24.00 -2.62 -7.95
N LYS A 173 25.28 -2.64 -7.61
CA LYS A 173 25.92 -3.85 -7.04
C LYS A 173 25.45 -4.11 -5.61
N SER A 174 25.18 -3.05 -4.87
CA SER A 174 24.71 -3.11 -3.50
C SER A 174 23.80 -1.94 -3.16
N ALA A 175 22.86 -2.18 -2.25
CA ALA A 175 21.92 -1.17 -1.76
C ALA A 175 21.70 -1.28 -0.26
N ILE A 176 21.64 -0.13 0.42
CA ILE A 176 21.11 -0.01 1.76
C ILE A 176 19.68 0.48 1.65
N VAL A 177 18.76 -0.17 2.34
CA VAL A 177 17.34 0.23 2.45
C VAL A 177 17.10 0.75 3.85
N LEU A 178 16.84 2.04 4.00
CA LEU A 178 16.44 2.66 5.26
C LEU A 178 14.93 2.50 5.43
N GLY A 179 14.53 1.70 6.41
CA GLY A 179 13.15 1.33 6.70
C GLY A 179 12.79 -0.09 6.25
N GLY A 180 12.42 -0.92 7.20
CA GLY A 180 11.99 -2.32 7.02
C GLY A 180 10.47 -2.48 6.94
N GLY A 181 9.74 -1.43 6.57
CA GLY A 181 8.30 -1.49 6.28
C GLY A 181 7.99 -2.11 4.93
N VAL A 182 6.73 -2.01 4.49
CA VAL A 182 6.22 -2.61 3.23
C VAL A 182 7.10 -2.22 2.04
N ILE A 183 7.32 -0.92 1.80
CA ILE A 183 8.11 -0.43 0.66
C ILE A 183 9.54 -0.96 0.72
N GLY A 184 10.19 -0.88 1.88
CA GLY A 184 11.56 -1.35 2.04
C GLY A 184 11.71 -2.84 1.81
N CYS A 185 10.79 -3.66 2.31
CA CYS A 185 10.80 -5.11 2.11
C CYS A 185 10.52 -5.49 0.64
N GLU A 186 9.62 -4.79 -0.05
CA GLU A 186 9.36 -5.00 -1.48
C GLU A 186 10.60 -4.69 -2.33
N PHE A 187 11.24 -3.53 -2.12
CA PHE A 187 12.46 -3.17 -2.85
C PHE A 187 13.62 -4.11 -2.52
N ALA A 188 13.80 -4.48 -1.25
CA ALA A 188 14.84 -5.41 -0.86
C ALA A 188 14.66 -6.79 -1.52
N SER A 189 13.43 -7.30 -1.54
CA SER A 189 13.09 -8.57 -2.20
C SER A 189 13.32 -8.51 -3.71
N MET A 190 12.84 -7.44 -4.35
CA MET A 190 12.98 -7.18 -5.78
C MET A 190 14.44 -7.10 -6.21
N TRP A 191 15.24 -6.26 -5.56
CA TRP A 191 16.66 -6.09 -5.89
C TRP A 191 17.49 -7.34 -5.60
N ASN A 192 17.21 -8.04 -4.48
CA ASN A 192 17.87 -9.31 -4.19
C ASN A 192 17.58 -10.36 -5.29
N ALA A 193 16.32 -10.49 -5.72
CA ALA A 193 15.93 -11.37 -6.83
C ALA A 193 16.62 -10.99 -8.15
N MET A 194 16.95 -9.73 -8.35
CA MET A 194 17.71 -9.23 -9.50
C MET A 194 19.24 -9.36 -9.32
N GLY A 195 19.74 -9.77 -8.15
CA GLY A 195 21.16 -10.04 -7.90
C GLY A 195 21.91 -8.92 -7.19
N VAL A 196 21.22 -7.95 -6.63
CA VAL A 196 21.79 -6.86 -5.81
C VAL A 196 22.07 -7.35 -4.39
N ASP A 197 23.22 -7.01 -3.80
CA ASP A 197 23.51 -7.24 -2.37
C ASP A 197 22.74 -6.19 -1.52
N VAL A 198 21.76 -6.64 -0.75
CA VAL A 198 20.84 -5.74 -0.04
C VAL A 198 20.99 -5.85 1.47
N THR A 199 21.06 -4.68 2.13
CA THR A 199 21.00 -4.58 3.59
C THR A 199 19.87 -3.63 4.01
N ILE A 200 18.93 -4.10 4.81
CA ILE A 200 17.85 -3.27 5.39
C ILE A 200 18.31 -2.75 6.75
N ILE A 201 18.06 -1.47 7.02
CA ILE A 201 18.25 -0.83 8.33
C ILE A 201 16.88 -0.37 8.83
N GLU A 202 16.45 -0.94 9.96
CA GLU A 202 15.15 -0.66 10.56
C GLU A 202 15.33 -0.20 12.02
N GLY A 203 14.75 0.94 12.37
CA GLY A 203 14.81 1.49 13.74
C GLY A 203 13.96 0.73 14.75
N LEU A 204 12.91 0.05 14.30
CA LEU A 204 12.05 -0.78 15.14
C LEU A 204 12.64 -2.20 15.29
N PRO A 205 12.19 -2.98 16.30
CA PRO A 205 12.77 -4.29 16.61
C PRO A 205 12.66 -5.32 15.48
N ASN A 206 11.70 -5.20 14.58
CA ASN A 206 11.39 -6.18 13.55
C ASN A 206 11.11 -5.53 12.19
N LEU A 207 11.27 -6.30 11.11
CA LEU A 207 10.73 -5.95 9.80
C LEU A 207 9.20 -5.99 9.84
N VAL A 208 8.54 -5.21 8.94
CA VAL A 208 7.07 -5.11 8.84
C VAL A 208 6.36 -5.07 10.21
N PRO A 209 6.70 -4.14 11.09
CA PRO A 209 6.38 -4.18 12.52
C PRO A 209 4.88 -4.14 12.84
N ASN A 210 4.04 -3.85 11.84
CA ASN A 210 2.58 -3.81 11.97
C ASN A 210 1.90 -5.15 11.67
N GLU A 211 2.66 -6.17 11.23
CA GLU A 211 2.14 -7.50 10.95
C GLU A 211 2.07 -8.39 12.22
N ASP A 212 1.42 -9.53 12.12
CA ASP A 212 1.37 -10.50 13.22
C ASP A 212 2.78 -11.07 13.51
N PRO A 213 3.18 -11.27 14.78
CA PRO A 213 4.51 -11.76 15.14
C PRO A 213 4.89 -13.10 14.49
N ALA A 214 3.93 -14.00 14.24
CA ALA A 214 4.19 -15.25 13.54
C ALA A 214 4.62 -15.00 12.08
N ILE A 215 3.99 -14.06 11.41
CA ILE A 215 4.31 -13.66 10.03
C ILE A 215 5.70 -13.01 9.97
N ILE A 216 5.98 -12.08 10.87
CA ILE A 216 7.29 -11.40 10.99
C ILE A 216 8.42 -12.44 11.09
N LYS A 217 8.28 -13.41 11.99
CA LYS A 217 9.27 -14.47 12.21
C LYS A 217 9.55 -15.29 10.94
N VAL A 218 8.51 -15.59 10.17
CA VAL A 218 8.66 -16.36 8.92
C VAL A 218 9.35 -15.50 7.86
N LEU A 219 8.96 -14.21 7.71
CA LEU A 219 9.59 -13.29 6.77
C LEU A 219 11.08 -13.13 7.05
N GLU A 220 11.46 -12.82 8.28
CA GLU A 220 12.86 -12.58 8.64
C GLU A 220 13.73 -13.82 8.42
N ARG A 221 13.19 -15.02 8.68
CA ARG A 221 13.87 -16.28 8.36
C ARG A 221 14.04 -16.47 6.86
N ALA A 222 13.00 -16.18 6.07
CA ALA A 222 13.04 -16.27 4.62
C ALA A 222 14.04 -15.28 4.03
N PHE A 223 14.05 -14.03 4.46
CA PHE A 223 14.99 -13.02 4.01
C PHE A 223 16.44 -13.39 4.30
N LYS A 224 16.75 -13.88 5.52
CA LYS A 224 18.09 -14.42 5.86
C LYS A 224 18.49 -15.57 4.92
N LYS A 225 17.57 -16.51 4.65
CA LYS A 225 17.83 -17.65 3.76
C LYS A 225 18.11 -17.19 2.31
N ARG A 226 17.48 -16.11 1.86
CA ARG A 226 17.69 -15.50 0.53
C ARG A 226 18.96 -14.63 0.47
N GLY A 227 19.64 -14.39 1.60
CA GLY A 227 20.82 -13.54 1.67
C GLY A 227 20.54 -12.05 1.85
N ILE A 228 19.29 -11.66 2.07
CA ILE A 228 18.94 -10.29 2.44
C ILE A 228 19.38 -10.04 3.87
N LYS A 229 20.33 -9.12 4.04
CA LYS A 229 20.84 -8.71 5.35
C LYS A 229 19.91 -7.67 5.97
N PHE A 230 19.78 -7.66 7.30
CA PHE A 230 19.08 -6.60 7.98
C PHE A 230 19.61 -6.35 9.39
N ASN A 231 19.55 -5.10 9.82
CA ASN A 231 19.82 -4.66 11.18
C ASN A 231 18.58 -3.92 11.69
N THR A 232 17.98 -4.45 12.76
CA THR A 232 16.76 -3.91 13.37
C THR A 232 17.05 -3.35 14.76
N GLY A 233 16.17 -2.49 15.29
CA GLY A 233 16.27 -1.92 16.63
C GLY A 233 17.29 -0.79 16.78
N THR A 234 17.83 -0.26 15.68
CA THR A 234 18.81 0.84 15.73
C THR A 234 18.51 1.86 14.63
N LEU A 235 18.31 3.11 15.02
CA LEU A 235 18.09 4.21 14.08
C LEU A 235 19.41 4.56 13.35
N PHE A 236 19.29 4.99 12.10
CA PHE A 236 20.41 5.67 11.44
C PHE A 236 20.59 7.07 12.01
N GLU A 237 21.82 7.52 12.09
CA GLU A 237 22.21 8.85 12.55
C GLU A 237 22.63 9.74 11.39
N LYS A 238 23.38 9.18 10.43
CA LYS A 238 23.97 9.94 9.33
C LYS A 238 23.99 9.14 8.04
N VAL A 239 23.78 9.84 6.93
CA VAL A 239 23.99 9.33 5.57
C VAL A 239 24.96 10.26 4.86
N GLU A 240 26.04 9.71 4.32
CA GLU A 240 27.07 10.40 3.52
C GLU A 240 27.18 9.73 2.17
N GLN A 241 27.54 10.46 1.13
CA GLN A 241 27.76 9.91 -0.20
C GLN A 241 28.96 10.58 -0.89
N ASP A 242 29.60 9.83 -1.78
CA ASP A 242 30.67 10.32 -2.65
C ASP A 242 30.58 9.67 -4.04
N ALA A 243 31.62 9.83 -4.87
CA ALA A 243 31.67 9.26 -6.20
C ALA A 243 31.65 7.72 -6.20
N ASN A 244 32.03 7.05 -5.10
CA ASN A 244 32.20 5.59 -5.02
C ASN A 244 30.98 4.91 -4.43
N GLY A 245 30.18 5.61 -3.57
CA GLY A 245 29.05 5.00 -2.90
C GLY A 245 28.41 5.89 -1.86
N ALA A 246 27.62 5.26 -1.01
CA ALA A 246 26.97 5.87 0.12
C ALA A 246 27.29 5.10 1.42
N LYS A 247 27.36 5.81 2.51
CA LYS A 247 27.71 5.33 3.85
C LYS A 247 26.62 5.73 4.84
N VAL A 248 26.13 4.75 5.58
CA VAL A 248 25.13 4.94 6.64
C VAL A 248 25.77 4.63 7.98
N THR A 249 25.76 5.58 8.89
CA THR A 249 26.20 5.42 10.29
C THR A 249 24.97 5.29 11.17
N LEU A 250 24.94 4.28 12.03
CA LEU A 250 23.89 4.05 13.01
C LEU A 250 24.19 4.74 14.35
N ALA A 251 23.16 4.94 15.16
CA ALA A 251 23.27 5.54 16.49
C ALA A 251 24.17 4.74 17.48
N ASP A 252 24.40 3.45 17.22
CA ASP A 252 25.33 2.60 17.97
C ASP A 252 26.77 2.62 17.41
N GLY A 253 27.04 3.46 16.42
CA GLY A 253 28.34 3.62 15.77
C GLY A 253 28.65 2.60 14.67
N LYS A 254 27.78 1.63 14.40
CA LYS A 254 27.95 0.74 13.26
C LYS A 254 27.85 1.48 11.94
N VAL A 255 28.63 1.04 10.97
CA VAL A 255 28.71 1.64 9.64
C VAL A 255 28.38 0.61 8.58
N PHE A 256 27.57 1.00 7.62
CA PHE A 256 27.22 0.22 6.43
C PHE A 256 27.57 1.03 5.17
N GLU A 257 28.06 0.36 4.16
CA GLU A 257 28.43 0.97 2.86
C GLU A 257 27.75 0.24 1.73
N ALA A 258 27.27 0.97 0.74
CA ALA A 258 26.67 0.44 -0.49
C ALA A 258 26.82 1.43 -1.64
N GLU A 259 26.49 0.97 -2.84
CA GLU A 259 26.49 1.85 -4.03
C GLU A 259 25.38 2.91 -3.93
N ILE A 260 24.21 2.55 -3.41
CA ILE A 260 23.06 3.45 -3.24
C ILE A 260 22.37 3.26 -1.87
N VAL A 261 21.60 4.27 -1.47
CA VAL A 261 20.69 4.22 -0.31
C VAL A 261 19.28 4.51 -0.76
N LEU A 262 18.34 3.61 -0.44
CA LEU A 262 16.92 3.83 -0.59
C LEU A 262 16.33 4.31 0.73
N VAL A 263 15.69 5.47 0.73
CA VAL A 263 14.98 6.02 1.88
C VAL A 263 13.51 5.58 1.81
N ALA A 264 13.14 4.59 2.62
CA ALA A 264 11.82 3.97 2.67
C ALA A 264 11.21 4.00 4.09
N VAL A 265 11.44 5.09 4.81
CA VAL A 265 11.07 5.30 6.23
C VAL A 265 9.59 5.70 6.45
N GLY A 266 8.76 5.45 5.45
CA GLY A 266 7.32 5.68 5.47
C GLY A 266 6.88 6.90 4.66
N ARG A 267 5.57 7.15 4.70
CA ARG A 267 4.92 8.26 4.00
C ARG A 267 4.23 9.18 5.00
N GLY A 268 4.10 10.45 4.65
CA GLY A 268 3.35 11.44 5.41
C GLY A 268 2.24 12.07 4.57
N PRO A 269 1.21 12.65 5.19
CA PRO A 269 0.13 13.32 4.48
C PRO A 269 0.66 14.54 3.71
N ASN A 270 0.13 14.75 2.50
CA ASN A 270 0.46 15.90 1.65
C ASN A 270 -0.54 17.02 1.89
N THR A 271 -0.38 17.76 2.98
CA THR A 271 -1.33 18.80 3.43
C THR A 271 -0.66 20.16 3.67
N ALA A 272 0.67 20.21 3.64
CA ALA A 272 1.41 21.44 3.90
C ALA A 272 1.12 22.52 2.85
N ASN A 273 0.87 23.76 3.31
CA ASN A 273 0.61 24.94 2.48
C ASN A 273 -0.64 24.86 1.56
N MET A 274 -1.54 23.91 1.81
CA MET A 274 -2.75 23.71 1.00
C MET A 274 -3.95 24.53 1.45
N GLY A 275 -3.79 25.40 2.46
CA GLY A 275 -4.86 26.26 2.96
C GLY A 275 -5.81 25.62 3.96
N TYR A 276 -5.53 24.38 4.41
CA TYR A 276 -6.45 23.62 5.26
C TYR A 276 -6.57 24.26 6.66
N GLU A 277 -5.44 24.53 7.31
CA GLU A 277 -5.41 25.16 8.63
C GLU A 277 -5.98 26.57 8.61
N GLU A 278 -5.70 27.36 7.55
CA GLU A 278 -6.19 28.71 7.36
C GLU A 278 -7.74 28.76 7.22
N GLN A 279 -8.35 27.67 6.76
CA GLN A 279 -9.80 27.52 6.66
C GLN A 279 -10.43 26.85 7.90
N GLY A 280 -9.65 26.64 8.95
CA GLY A 280 -10.11 26.05 10.21
C GLY A 280 -10.29 24.54 10.18
N ILE A 281 -9.73 23.84 9.21
CA ILE A 281 -9.77 22.37 9.15
C ILE A 281 -8.94 21.81 10.32
N PRO A 282 -9.51 20.94 11.17
CA PRO A 282 -8.76 20.35 12.29
C PRO A 282 -7.67 19.41 11.80
N MET A 283 -6.45 19.58 12.32
CA MET A 283 -5.26 18.83 11.91
C MET A 283 -4.55 18.23 13.13
N ASP A 284 -3.94 17.04 12.97
CA ASP A 284 -2.98 16.47 13.92
C ASP A 284 -1.78 15.87 13.16
N ARG A 285 -0.58 16.35 13.48
CA ARG A 285 0.69 15.88 12.86
C ARG A 285 0.63 15.83 11.32
N GLY A 286 -0.04 16.82 10.73
CA GLY A 286 -0.24 16.93 9.29
C GLY A 286 -1.43 16.13 8.73
N PHE A 287 -2.06 15.26 9.48
CA PHE A 287 -3.29 14.58 9.06
C PHE A 287 -4.51 15.46 9.29
N VAL A 288 -5.44 15.43 8.35
CA VAL A 288 -6.77 16.04 8.50
C VAL A 288 -7.60 15.14 9.43
N LEU A 289 -8.14 15.74 10.49
CA LEU A 289 -9.07 15.04 11.38
C LEU A 289 -10.50 15.15 10.81
N ALA A 290 -11.10 14.00 10.60
CA ALA A 290 -12.49 13.86 10.14
C ALA A 290 -13.24 12.89 11.05
N ASN A 291 -14.55 13.02 11.09
CA ASN A 291 -15.40 12.06 11.81
C ASN A 291 -15.49 10.71 11.04
N GLU A 292 -16.24 9.75 11.57
CA GLU A 292 -16.42 8.43 10.94
C GLU A 292 -17.08 8.48 9.57
N ARG A 293 -17.79 9.59 9.25
CA ARG A 293 -18.37 9.84 7.92
C ARG A 293 -17.44 10.67 7.01
N LEU A 294 -16.17 10.80 7.40
CA LEU A 294 -15.11 11.50 6.66
C LEU A 294 -15.36 13.01 6.49
N HIS A 295 -16.27 13.59 7.28
CA HIS A 295 -16.57 15.02 7.32
C HIS A 295 -15.64 15.74 8.31
N THR A 296 -15.06 16.87 7.90
CA THR A 296 -14.08 17.62 8.72
C THR A 296 -14.67 18.43 9.86
N GLY A 297 -16.00 18.58 9.90
CA GLY A 297 -16.70 19.49 10.83
C GLY A 297 -16.72 20.94 10.37
N VAL A 298 -16.15 21.29 9.21
CA VAL A 298 -16.06 22.64 8.67
C VAL A 298 -16.81 22.71 7.34
N GLY A 299 -17.77 23.61 7.19
CA GLY A 299 -18.56 23.75 5.97
C GLY A 299 -19.09 22.41 5.45
N ASN A 300 -19.07 22.23 4.15
CA ASN A 300 -19.34 20.96 3.47
C ASN A 300 -18.03 20.34 2.97
N ILE A 301 -17.04 20.18 3.86
CA ILE A 301 -15.71 19.70 3.51
C ILE A 301 -15.48 18.30 4.06
N TYR A 302 -15.10 17.38 3.18
CA TYR A 302 -14.73 16.00 3.46
C TYR A 302 -13.24 15.78 3.20
N ALA A 303 -12.62 14.82 3.89
CA ALA A 303 -11.23 14.44 3.70
C ALA A 303 -11.10 12.92 3.56
N ILE A 304 -10.33 12.45 2.56
CA ILE A 304 -10.21 11.03 2.21
C ILE A 304 -8.78 10.65 1.80
N GLY A 305 -8.51 9.36 1.83
CA GLY A 305 -7.23 8.78 1.43
C GLY A 305 -6.12 9.01 2.45
N ASP A 306 -4.91 9.19 1.95
CA ASP A 306 -3.70 9.23 2.78
C ASP A 306 -3.58 10.46 3.68
N ILE A 307 -4.43 11.47 3.50
CA ILE A 307 -4.43 12.66 4.36
C ILE A 307 -5.23 12.50 5.65
N VAL A 308 -6.02 11.43 5.79
CA VAL A 308 -6.71 11.12 7.05
C VAL A 308 -5.99 9.98 7.80
N PRO A 309 -6.04 9.94 9.14
CA PRO A 309 -5.43 8.86 9.91
C PRO A 309 -5.90 7.48 9.46
N GLY A 310 -5.02 6.47 9.58
CA GLY A 310 -5.28 5.09 9.21
C GLY A 310 -4.26 4.53 8.21
N VAL A 311 -4.58 3.40 7.57
CA VAL A 311 -3.67 2.73 6.63
C VAL A 311 -3.63 3.47 5.29
N GLN A 312 -2.42 3.78 4.81
CA GLN A 312 -2.20 4.48 3.54
C GLN A 312 -2.19 3.47 2.37
N LEU A 313 -3.38 3.09 1.91
CA LEU A 313 -3.57 2.08 0.87
C LEU A 313 -4.54 2.58 -0.21
N ALA A 314 -4.21 2.32 -1.47
CA ALA A 314 -4.98 2.80 -2.62
C ALA A 314 -6.45 2.34 -2.58
N HIS A 315 -6.71 1.09 -2.22
CA HIS A 315 -8.05 0.52 -2.16
C HIS A 315 -8.88 1.05 -0.98
N ARG A 316 -8.24 1.45 0.14
CA ARG A 316 -8.91 2.26 1.18
C ARG A 316 -9.39 3.59 0.58
N GLY A 317 -8.49 4.26 -0.15
CA GLY A 317 -8.84 5.51 -0.83
C GLY A 317 -9.97 5.34 -1.84
N TYR A 318 -9.99 4.25 -2.62
CA TYR A 318 -11.11 3.97 -3.54
C TYR A 318 -12.43 3.89 -2.81
N GLN A 319 -12.47 3.09 -1.75
CA GLN A 319 -13.70 2.89 -0.99
C GLN A 319 -14.16 4.14 -0.26
N GLN A 320 -13.23 4.92 0.31
CA GLN A 320 -13.54 6.21 0.94
C GLN A 320 -14.08 7.22 -0.09
N GLY A 321 -13.54 7.24 -1.32
CA GLY A 321 -14.03 8.10 -2.39
C GLY A 321 -15.46 7.76 -2.80
N ILE A 322 -15.77 6.47 -2.96
CA ILE A 322 -17.13 5.99 -3.23
C ILE A 322 -18.06 6.37 -2.08
N PHE A 323 -17.64 6.08 -0.85
CA PHE A 323 -18.39 6.36 0.37
C PHE A 323 -18.78 7.85 0.48
N VAL A 324 -17.82 8.78 0.31
CA VAL A 324 -18.11 10.23 0.43
C VAL A 324 -19.04 10.71 -0.68
N ALA A 325 -18.91 10.21 -1.90
CA ALA A 325 -19.83 10.55 -2.97
C ALA A 325 -21.27 10.08 -2.67
N GLU A 326 -21.43 8.90 -2.08
CA GLU A 326 -22.72 8.36 -1.64
C GLU A 326 -23.28 9.07 -0.42
N GLU A 327 -22.40 9.47 0.51
CA GLU A 327 -22.77 10.27 1.68
C GLU A 327 -23.34 11.63 1.27
N ILE A 328 -22.67 12.34 0.39
CA ILE A 328 -23.14 13.63 -0.18
C ILE A 328 -24.47 13.44 -0.90
N ALA A 329 -24.69 12.30 -1.54
CA ALA A 329 -25.98 11.98 -2.19
C ALA A 329 -27.10 11.60 -1.21
N GLY A 330 -26.83 11.49 0.09
CA GLY A 330 -27.80 11.10 1.11
C GLY A 330 -28.17 9.61 1.12
N LEU A 331 -27.32 8.74 0.54
CA LEU A 331 -27.57 7.30 0.46
C LEU A 331 -27.23 6.54 1.73
N ASN A 332 -26.68 7.21 2.75
CA ASN A 332 -26.28 6.64 4.04
C ASN A 332 -25.45 5.35 3.90
N PRO A 333 -24.27 5.39 3.22
CA PRO A 333 -23.46 4.22 3.00
C PRO A 333 -22.88 3.65 4.31
N THR A 334 -22.48 2.37 4.27
CA THR A 334 -21.80 1.71 5.39
C THR A 334 -20.41 2.33 5.59
N ILE A 335 -20.06 2.61 6.84
CA ILE A 335 -18.75 3.19 7.21
C ILE A 335 -17.61 2.28 6.76
N VAL A 336 -16.53 2.89 6.26
CA VAL A 336 -15.31 2.20 5.87
C VAL A 336 -14.43 1.98 7.10
N GLU A 337 -14.47 0.78 7.64
CA GLU A 337 -13.68 0.40 8.81
C GLU A 337 -12.30 -0.10 8.40
N ASP A 338 -11.24 0.48 8.96
CA ASP A 338 -9.84 0.11 8.67
C ASP A 338 -9.53 -1.36 8.98
N ILE A 339 -10.26 -1.99 9.91
CA ILE A 339 -10.09 -3.40 10.26
C ILE A 339 -10.45 -4.35 9.11
N ASN A 340 -11.36 -3.95 8.25
CA ASN A 340 -11.84 -4.72 7.10
C ASN A 340 -10.98 -4.49 5.83
N ILE A 341 -9.90 -3.69 5.92
CA ILE A 341 -9.05 -3.39 4.77
C ILE A 341 -7.94 -4.42 4.67
N PRO A 342 -7.90 -5.24 3.60
CA PRO A 342 -6.82 -6.20 3.41
C PRO A 342 -5.51 -5.46 3.11
N LYS A 343 -4.40 -6.00 3.61
CA LYS A 343 -3.04 -5.49 3.41
C LYS A 343 -2.22 -6.56 2.71
N VAL A 344 -1.41 -6.14 1.74
CA VAL A 344 -0.48 -7.03 1.05
C VAL A 344 0.89 -6.37 0.98
N THR A 345 1.94 -7.14 1.32
CA THR A 345 3.34 -6.81 1.05
C THR A 345 3.84 -7.76 -0.01
N PHE A 346 4.11 -7.26 -1.20
CA PHE A 346 4.47 -8.06 -2.39
C PHE A 346 5.96 -8.44 -2.44
N CYS A 347 6.57 -8.67 -1.29
CA CYS A 347 7.90 -9.29 -1.22
C CYS A 347 7.81 -10.81 -1.44
N ASP A 348 8.94 -11.51 -1.50
CA ASP A 348 8.95 -12.97 -1.54
C ASP A 348 9.64 -13.52 -0.27
N PRO A 349 8.91 -14.28 0.57
CA PRO A 349 7.50 -14.68 0.44
C PRO A 349 6.53 -13.50 0.64
N GLU A 350 5.40 -13.54 -0.07
CA GLU A 350 4.36 -12.50 -0.02
C GLU A 350 3.58 -12.58 1.30
N ILE A 351 3.30 -11.41 1.89
CA ILE A 351 2.48 -11.30 3.11
C ILE A 351 1.11 -10.76 2.73
N ALA A 352 0.07 -11.35 3.29
CA ALA A 352 -1.30 -10.83 3.20
C ALA A 352 -2.00 -10.93 4.55
N SER A 353 -2.72 -9.88 4.95
CA SER A 353 -3.39 -9.83 6.24
C SER A 353 -4.65 -8.98 6.20
N VAL A 354 -5.62 -9.33 7.03
CA VAL A 354 -6.84 -8.57 7.29
C VAL A 354 -7.29 -8.80 8.73
N GLY A 355 -7.91 -7.83 9.34
CA GLY A 355 -8.40 -7.96 10.70
C GLY A 355 -7.33 -7.69 11.77
N TYR A 356 -7.59 -8.15 12.98
CA TYR A 356 -6.71 -8.01 14.14
C TYR A 356 -5.59 -9.05 14.14
N SER A 357 -4.33 -8.62 14.34
CA SER A 357 -3.28 -9.54 14.75
C SER A 357 -3.58 -10.11 16.14
N GLU A 358 -2.98 -11.25 16.49
CA GLU A 358 -3.20 -11.86 17.81
C GLU A 358 -2.95 -10.90 18.97
N PRO A 359 -1.86 -10.10 19.02
CA PRO A 359 -1.66 -9.13 20.10
C PRO A 359 -2.77 -8.07 20.16
N LYS A 360 -3.21 -7.54 19.00
CA LYS A 360 -4.28 -6.54 18.94
C LYS A 360 -5.65 -7.12 19.30
N ALA A 361 -5.92 -8.36 18.94
CA ALA A 361 -7.13 -9.06 19.35
C ALA A 361 -7.15 -9.27 20.87
N LYS A 362 -6.02 -9.71 21.46
CA LYS A 362 -5.88 -9.86 22.90
C LYS A 362 -6.02 -8.55 23.67
N GLU A 363 -5.50 -7.46 23.13
CA GLU A 363 -5.67 -6.12 23.69
C GLU A 363 -7.15 -5.69 23.68
N LYS A 364 -7.86 -5.97 22.58
CA LYS A 364 -9.25 -5.54 22.39
C LYS A 364 -10.26 -6.40 23.16
N PHE A 365 -10.09 -7.71 23.17
CA PHE A 365 -11.09 -8.67 23.67
C PHE A 365 -10.69 -9.35 25.00
N GLY A 366 -9.46 -9.16 25.47
CA GLY A 366 -8.86 -9.92 26.58
C GLY A 366 -8.15 -11.18 26.07
N ALA A 367 -7.00 -11.49 26.67
CA ALA A 367 -6.15 -12.61 26.21
C ALA A 367 -6.85 -13.99 26.30
N GLU A 368 -7.68 -14.19 27.30
CA GLU A 368 -8.47 -15.40 27.56
C GLU A 368 -9.63 -15.60 26.56
N ASN A 369 -10.00 -14.52 25.85
CA ASN A 369 -11.09 -14.50 24.89
C ASN A 369 -10.61 -14.54 23.44
N VAL A 370 -9.36 -14.89 23.19
CA VAL A 370 -8.78 -14.99 21.83
C VAL A 370 -8.23 -16.38 21.63
N GLU A 371 -8.62 -17.00 20.53
CA GLU A 371 -8.10 -18.29 20.06
C GLU A 371 -7.45 -18.10 18.68
N THR A 372 -6.39 -18.87 18.45
CA THR A 372 -5.64 -18.82 17.18
C THR A 372 -5.31 -20.22 16.70
N ALA A 373 -5.21 -20.37 15.38
CA ALA A 373 -4.67 -21.54 14.75
C ALA A 373 -3.70 -21.17 13.65
N GLU A 374 -2.68 -21.98 13.44
CA GLU A 374 -1.70 -21.85 12.37
C GLU A 374 -1.72 -23.10 11.49
N TYR A 375 -1.80 -22.91 10.18
CA TYR A 375 -1.60 -23.96 9.19
C TYR A 375 -0.27 -23.75 8.48
N ASN A 376 0.57 -24.77 8.45
CA ASN A 376 1.84 -24.73 7.76
C ASN A 376 1.66 -25.12 6.28
N LEU A 377 2.13 -24.30 5.36
CA LEU A 377 2.01 -24.53 3.92
C LEU A 377 2.74 -25.79 3.43
N ALA A 378 3.59 -26.40 4.24
CA ALA A 378 4.18 -27.71 3.92
C ALA A 378 3.12 -28.81 3.75
N GLY A 379 1.94 -28.66 4.38
CA GLY A 379 0.79 -29.55 4.18
C GLY A 379 -0.02 -29.28 2.91
N ASN A 380 0.24 -28.17 2.21
CA ASN A 380 -0.50 -27.76 1.03
C ASN A 380 0.18 -28.26 -0.26
N GLY A 381 -0.52 -29.06 -1.06
CA GLY A 381 0.01 -29.64 -2.29
C GLY A 381 0.45 -28.60 -3.32
N LYS A 382 -0.29 -27.51 -3.47
CA LYS A 382 0.10 -26.42 -4.40
C LYS A 382 1.34 -25.67 -3.93
N SER A 383 1.48 -25.43 -2.65
CA SER A 383 2.70 -24.84 -2.08
C SER A 383 3.92 -25.73 -2.35
N SER A 384 3.79 -27.05 -2.20
CA SER A 384 4.84 -28.02 -2.53
C SER A 384 5.24 -27.94 -4.01
N ILE A 385 4.26 -27.88 -4.93
CA ILE A 385 4.52 -27.72 -6.38
C ILE A 385 5.26 -26.43 -6.67
N LEU A 386 4.93 -25.34 -5.98
CA LEU A 386 5.55 -24.01 -6.16
C LEU A 386 6.89 -23.87 -5.40
N GLY A 387 7.34 -24.88 -4.63
CA GLY A 387 8.50 -24.76 -3.76
C GLY A 387 8.32 -23.71 -2.67
N ALA A 388 7.08 -23.36 -2.34
CA ALA A 388 6.75 -22.31 -1.40
C ALA A 388 6.72 -22.83 0.05
N THR A 389 7.16 -21.98 0.98
CA THR A 389 7.03 -22.20 2.42
C THR A 389 6.27 -21.03 3.03
N GLY A 390 5.66 -21.25 4.19
CA GLY A 390 4.92 -20.20 4.87
C GLY A 390 3.88 -20.76 5.83
N ILE A 391 3.01 -19.86 6.29
CA ILE A 391 1.90 -20.19 7.19
C ILE A 391 0.67 -19.37 6.86
N VAL A 392 -0.48 -19.90 7.25
CA VAL A 392 -1.72 -19.13 7.42
C VAL A 392 -2.12 -19.19 8.89
N LYS A 393 -2.32 -18.03 9.50
CA LYS A 393 -2.78 -17.89 10.88
C LYS A 393 -4.15 -17.25 10.91
N VAL A 394 -5.09 -17.87 11.62
CA VAL A 394 -6.43 -17.37 11.85
C VAL A 394 -6.57 -16.99 13.33
N VAL A 395 -7.22 -15.84 13.57
CA VAL A 395 -7.49 -15.31 14.90
C VAL A 395 -8.99 -15.20 15.06
N ARG A 396 -9.57 -15.76 16.12
CA ARG A 396 -10.98 -15.59 16.45
C ARG A 396 -11.20 -15.07 17.86
N GLN A 397 -12.32 -14.45 18.09
CA GLN A 397 -12.87 -14.29 19.44
C GLN A 397 -13.33 -15.67 19.93
N LYS A 398 -13.04 -16.02 21.18
CA LYS A 398 -13.42 -17.31 21.76
C LYS A 398 -14.93 -17.50 21.66
N ASP A 399 -15.34 -18.66 21.15
CA ASP A 399 -16.73 -19.01 20.88
C ASP A 399 -17.46 -17.99 19.96
N GLY A 400 -16.67 -17.23 19.17
CA GLY A 400 -17.13 -16.13 18.33
C GLY A 400 -16.57 -16.18 16.91
N PRO A 401 -16.74 -15.08 16.16
CA PRO A 401 -16.32 -15.01 14.76
C PRO A 401 -14.81 -14.91 14.59
N ILE A 402 -14.36 -15.13 13.35
CA ILE A 402 -13.01 -14.83 12.89
C ILE A 402 -12.84 -13.31 12.87
N VAL A 403 -11.79 -12.82 13.54
CA VAL A 403 -11.49 -11.39 13.67
C VAL A 403 -10.17 -11.00 13.02
N GLY A 404 -9.40 -11.97 12.50
CA GLY A 404 -8.18 -11.71 11.79
C GLY A 404 -7.64 -12.92 11.05
N VAL A 405 -7.02 -12.68 9.89
CA VAL A 405 -6.33 -13.68 9.07
C VAL A 405 -5.01 -13.09 8.59
N HIS A 406 -3.94 -13.83 8.78
CA HIS A 406 -2.57 -13.44 8.45
C HIS A 406 -1.88 -14.58 7.70
N ALA A 407 -1.39 -14.31 6.51
CA ALA A 407 -0.76 -15.32 5.67
C ALA A 407 0.60 -14.84 5.16
N ILE A 408 1.53 -15.77 5.02
CA ILE A 408 2.81 -15.55 4.36
C ILE A 408 3.16 -16.76 3.50
N GLY A 409 3.48 -16.52 2.22
CA GLY A 409 3.80 -17.56 1.26
C GLY A 409 3.68 -17.04 -0.17
N LYS A 410 3.82 -17.89 -1.19
CA LYS A 410 3.61 -17.47 -2.58
C LYS A 410 2.14 -17.17 -2.85
N ARG A 411 1.84 -16.02 -3.48
CA ARG A 411 0.50 -15.60 -3.96
C ARG A 411 -0.56 -15.47 -2.87
N MET A 412 -0.17 -15.11 -1.65
CA MET A 412 -1.12 -14.91 -0.55
C MET A 412 -1.99 -13.67 -0.75
N GLY A 413 -1.50 -12.67 -1.48
CA GLY A 413 -2.27 -11.48 -1.84
C GLY A 413 -3.51 -11.79 -2.68
N GLU A 414 -3.44 -12.82 -3.54
CA GLU A 414 -4.59 -13.25 -4.35
C GLU A 414 -5.65 -14.00 -3.51
N GLN A 415 -5.27 -14.53 -2.34
CA GLN A 415 -6.16 -15.30 -1.47
C GLN A 415 -6.88 -14.43 -0.43
N ILE A 416 -6.33 -13.25 -0.10
CA ILE A 416 -6.80 -12.43 1.04
C ILE A 416 -8.24 -11.93 0.88
N GLY A 417 -8.75 -11.87 -0.34
CA GLY A 417 -10.13 -11.44 -0.63
C GLY A 417 -11.18 -12.35 0.03
N GLU A 418 -10.95 -13.66 0.11
CA GLU A 418 -11.82 -14.58 0.85
C GLU A 418 -11.74 -14.31 2.36
N ALA A 419 -10.53 -14.20 2.90
CA ALA A 419 -10.33 -13.90 4.32
C ALA A 419 -10.95 -12.55 4.72
N GLN A 420 -10.95 -11.57 3.82
CA GLN A 420 -11.60 -10.27 4.06
C GLN A 420 -13.12 -10.44 4.22
N MET A 421 -13.76 -11.32 3.44
CA MET A 421 -15.19 -11.64 3.64
C MET A 421 -15.44 -12.30 4.99
N TRP A 422 -14.56 -13.18 5.45
CA TRP A 422 -14.72 -13.81 6.78
C TRP A 422 -14.72 -12.78 7.90
N VAL A 423 -13.80 -11.82 7.86
CA VAL A 423 -13.72 -10.76 8.87
C VAL A 423 -14.89 -9.78 8.75
N ALA A 424 -15.21 -9.32 7.54
CA ALA A 424 -16.25 -8.32 7.30
C ALA A 424 -17.67 -8.83 7.58
N TRP A 425 -17.90 -10.14 7.42
CA TRP A 425 -19.20 -10.78 7.65
C TRP A 425 -19.26 -11.52 8.98
N GLU A 426 -18.23 -11.37 9.83
CA GLU A 426 -18.18 -12.02 11.15
C GLU A 426 -18.40 -13.54 11.03
N ALA A 427 -17.73 -14.18 10.05
CA ALA A 427 -17.88 -15.61 9.80
C ALA A 427 -17.32 -16.45 10.95
N PHE A 428 -18.02 -17.51 11.28
CA PHE A 428 -17.57 -18.49 12.29
C PHE A 428 -16.65 -19.54 11.65
N PRO A 429 -15.65 -20.07 12.37
CA PRO A 429 -14.80 -21.14 11.86
C PRO A 429 -15.58 -22.36 11.37
N GLU A 430 -16.67 -22.69 12.05
CA GLU A 430 -17.55 -23.82 11.71
C GLU A 430 -18.23 -23.68 10.34
N ASP A 431 -18.47 -22.45 9.90
CA ASP A 431 -19.07 -22.16 8.60
C ASP A 431 -18.00 -22.25 7.51
N VAL A 432 -16.85 -21.63 7.75
CA VAL A 432 -15.74 -21.60 6.80
C VAL A 432 -15.12 -22.97 6.58
N ALA A 433 -14.95 -23.78 7.64
CA ALA A 433 -14.39 -25.14 7.56
C ALA A 433 -15.20 -26.08 6.66
N LYS A 434 -16.43 -25.72 6.29
CA LYS A 434 -17.30 -26.48 5.39
C LYS A 434 -17.19 -26.06 3.93
N PHE A 435 -16.49 -24.97 3.62
CA PHE A 435 -16.34 -24.53 2.24
C PHE A 435 -15.48 -25.50 1.44
N ILE A 436 -15.86 -25.72 0.19
CA ILE A 436 -15.13 -26.60 -0.71
C ILE A 436 -14.14 -25.76 -1.51
N HIS A 437 -12.87 -25.88 -1.18
CA HIS A 437 -11.78 -25.26 -1.93
C HIS A 437 -11.34 -26.17 -3.09
N ALA A 438 -11.02 -25.57 -4.22
CA ALA A 438 -10.54 -26.32 -5.37
C ALA A 438 -9.16 -26.92 -5.10
N HIS A 439 -8.95 -28.19 -5.47
CA HIS A 439 -7.67 -28.90 -5.30
C HIS A 439 -6.95 -29.11 -6.64
N PRO A 440 -5.61 -28.89 -6.73
CA PRO A 440 -4.73 -28.28 -5.73
C PRO A 440 -4.59 -26.76 -5.92
N THR A 441 -4.81 -25.99 -4.89
CA THR A 441 -4.69 -24.52 -4.91
C THR A 441 -4.01 -23.97 -3.66
N GLN A 442 -3.49 -22.73 -3.74
CA GLN A 442 -3.03 -22.00 -2.55
C GLN A 442 -4.21 -21.64 -1.62
N ASN A 443 -5.39 -21.48 -2.19
CA ASN A 443 -6.59 -21.10 -1.46
C ASN A 443 -7.05 -22.16 -0.44
N GLU A 444 -6.76 -23.46 -0.67
CA GLU A 444 -7.01 -24.52 0.32
C GLU A 444 -6.36 -24.22 1.67
N SER A 445 -5.24 -23.48 1.69
CA SER A 445 -4.53 -23.15 2.93
C SER A 445 -5.35 -22.30 3.90
N LEU A 446 -6.28 -21.48 3.40
CA LEU A 446 -7.23 -20.75 4.22
C LEU A 446 -8.24 -21.70 4.88
N GLY A 447 -8.84 -22.58 4.09
CA GLY A 447 -9.78 -23.60 4.58
C GLY A 447 -9.15 -24.53 5.60
N GLU A 448 -7.93 -25.00 5.35
CA GLU A 448 -7.16 -25.83 6.28
C GLU A 448 -6.91 -25.11 7.63
N ALA A 449 -6.54 -23.82 7.59
CA ALA A 449 -6.35 -23.03 8.81
C ALA A 449 -7.68 -22.88 9.60
N ALA A 450 -8.80 -22.70 8.90
CA ALA A 450 -10.11 -22.68 9.53
C ALA A 450 -10.50 -24.07 10.12
N MET A 451 -10.18 -25.16 9.41
CA MET A 451 -10.39 -26.53 9.93
C MET A 451 -9.56 -26.79 11.20
N VAL A 452 -8.28 -26.33 11.23
CA VAL A 452 -7.46 -26.43 12.44
C VAL A 452 -8.11 -25.70 13.60
N LEU A 453 -8.58 -24.48 13.37
CA LEU A 453 -9.27 -23.68 14.40
C LEU A 453 -10.59 -24.31 14.85
N ASN A 454 -11.29 -25.00 13.96
CA ASN A 454 -12.53 -25.74 14.25
C ASN A 454 -12.29 -27.12 14.91
N GLY A 455 -11.03 -27.53 15.11
CA GLY A 455 -10.69 -28.84 15.69
C GLY A 455 -10.89 -30.04 14.74
N THR A 456 -10.99 -29.80 13.44
CA THR A 456 -11.19 -30.82 12.39
C THR A 456 -10.11 -30.75 11.29
N PRO A 457 -8.79 -30.72 11.64
CA PRO A 457 -7.73 -30.62 10.65
C PRO A 457 -7.74 -31.81 9.68
N LEU A 458 -7.43 -31.56 8.39
CA LEU A 458 -7.31 -32.61 7.40
C LEU A 458 -5.83 -32.93 7.07
N HIS A 459 -5.03 -31.90 6.75
CA HIS A 459 -3.62 -32.04 6.37
C HIS A 459 -2.66 -31.35 7.37
N SER A 460 -3.05 -31.27 8.63
CA SER A 460 -2.25 -30.74 9.74
C SER A 460 -2.36 -31.70 10.94
N ALA A 461 -1.28 -31.75 11.73
CA ALA A 461 -1.24 -32.52 12.97
C ALA A 461 -1.82 -31.74 14.16
#